data_c3340adaf1beaae7bdf11118bc605319
#
_entry.id   c3340adaf1beaae7bdf11118bc605319
#
_cell.length_a   1.000
_cell.length_b   1.000
_cell.length_c   1.000
_cell.angle_alpha   90.00
_cell.angle_beta   90.00
_cell.angle_gamma   90.00
#
_symmetry.space_group_name_H-M   'P 1'
#
loop_
_entity.id
_entity.type
_entity.pdbx_description
1 polymer ?
#
loop_
_entity_poly.entity_id
_entity_poly.type
_entity_poly.pdbx_seq_one_letter_code
_entity_poly.pdbx_strand_id
1 'polypeptide(L)'
;HEKQSSYFLWREIGRRMAIRDIPASYEDFERFNLAFEQTHFQFAKDNHDLAVATRNLMLGWVLPKWLWPVGAPFLHALIDRPLLQAVGLKPAPAWLQGWVRGSLRARGIFQRVLPARQAPRLLTRMRNRTYAKGYQVDNLGADK
;
A
#
# COMPACT_ATOMS: atom_id res chain seq x y z
N HIS A 1 -18.79 -5.16 4.49
CA HIS A 1 -19.29 -3.88 3.95
C HIS A 1 -18.20 -3.03 3.28
N GLU A 2 -17.05 -2.74 3.92
CA GLU A 2 -15.99 -1.88 3.34
C GLU A 2 -15.44 -2.42 2.02
N LYS A 3 -15.14 -3.70 1.93
CA LYS A 3 -14.63 -4.34 0.71
C LYS A 3 -15.63 -4.23 -0.46
N GLN A 4 -16.92 -4.45 -0.19
CA GLN A 4 -17.97 -4.32 -1.19
C GLN A 4 -18.15 -2.87 -1.66
N SER A 5 -18.12 -1.91 -0.73
CA SER A 5 -18.22 -0.48 -1.08
C SER A 5 -17.05 -0.04 -1.96
N SER A 6 -15.83 -0.48 -1.63
CA SER A 6 -14.64 -0.22 -2.44
C SER A 6 -14.76 -0.85 -3.83
N TYR A 7 -15.23 -2.10 -3.92
CA TYR A 7 -15.47 -2.76 -5.20
C TYR A 7 -16.47 -2.02 -6.07
N PHE A 8 -17.61 -1.57 -5.53
CA PHE A 8 -18.60 -0.80 -6.29
C PHE A 8 -18.04 0.51 -6.83
N LEU A 9 -17.24 1.22 -6.04
CA LEU A 9 -16.57 2.44 -6.48
C LEU A 9 -15.65 2.16 -7.68
N TRP A 10 -14.75 1.17 -7.55
CA TRP A 10 -13.80 0.83 -8.61
C TRP A 10 -14.49 0.28 -9.85
N ARG A 11 -15.56 -0.50 -9.70
CA ARG A 11 -16.38 -0.98 -10.81
C ARG A 11 -17.00 0.18 -11.60
N GLU A 12 -17.53 1.19 -10.90
CA GLU A 12 -18.12 2.35 -11.56
C GLU A 12 -17.05 3.20 -12.29
N ILE A 13 -15.89 3.37 -11.68
CA ILE A 13 -14.74 4.02 -12.35
C ILE A 13 -14.34 3.25 -13.60
N GLY A 14 -14.20 1.93 -13.51
CA GLY A 14 -13.86 1.07 -14.65
C GLY A 14 -14.87 1.16 -15.79
N ARG A 15 -16.17 1.19 -15.47
CA ARG A 15 -17.24 1.40 -16.49
C ARG A 15 -17.09 2.74 -17.21
N ARG A 16 -16.80 3.82 -16.46
CA ARG A 16 -16.59 5.16 -17.05
C ARG A 16 -15.32 5.21 -17.91
N MET A 17 -14.32 4.39 -17.59
CA MET A 17 -13.11 4.23 -18.38
C MET A 17 -13.30 3.29 -19.58
N ALA A 18 -14.50 2.81 -19.84
CA ALA A 18 -14.84 1.84 -20.89
C ALA A 18 -14.06 0.51 -20.81
N ILE A 19 -13.68 0.10 -19.59
CA ILE A 19 -13.07 -1.21 -19.36
C ILE A 19 -14.14 -2.28 -19.59
N ARG A 20 -13.81 -3.28 -20.39
CA ARG A 20 -14.69 -4.40 -20.71
C ARG A 20 -14.51 -5.54 -19.69
N ASP A 21 -15.51 -6.40 -19.60
CA ASP A 21 -15.48 -7.65 -18.81
C ASP A 21 -15.14 -7.46 -17.33
N ILE A 22 -15.62 -6.35 -16.74
CA ILE A 22 -15.49 -6.12 -15.31
C ILE A 22 -16.33 -7.16 -14.57
N PRO A 23 -15.76 -7.91 -13.60
CA PRO A 23 -16.50 -8.90 -12.82
C PRO A 23 -17.81 -8.37 -12.27
N ALA A 24 -18.86 -9.19 -12.25
CA ALA A 24 -20.19 -8.76 -11.86
C ALA A 24 -20.37 -8.63 -10.34
N SER A 25 -19.64 -9.43 -9.56
CA SER A 25 -19.67 -9.46 -8.09
C SER A 25 -18.29 -9.27 -7.48
N TYR A 26 -18.24 -8.95 -6.17
CA TYR A 26 -17.01 -8.89 -5.42
C TYR A 26 -16.31 -10.25 -5.36
N GLU A 27 -17.07 -11.32 -5.24
CA GLU A 27 -16.58 -12.69 -5.19
C GLU A 27 -15.91 -13.11 -6.50
N ASP A 28 -16.48 -12.72 -7.64
CA ASP A 28 -15.89 -12.95 -8.95
C ASP A 28 -14.60 -12.15 -9.13
N PHE A 29 -14.60 -10.90 -8.66
CA PHE A 29 -13.42 -10.05 -8.66
C PHE A 29 -12.29 -10.61 -7.79
N GLU A 30 -12.60 -11.09 -6.58
CA GLU A 30 -11.61 -11.72 -5.69
C GLU A 30 -11.03 -13.00 -6.31
N ARG A 31 -11.89 -13.82 -6.93
CA ARG A 31 -11.48 -15.03 -7.65
C ARG A 31 -10.59 -14.73 -8.85
N PHE A 32 -10.97 -13.73 -9.63
CA PHE A 32 -10.16 -13.25 -10.76
C PHE A 32 -8.78 -12.76 -10.29
N ASN A 33 -8.72 -11.94 -9.24
CA ASN A 33 -7.45 -11.43 -8.70
C ASN A 33 -6.55 -12.57 -8.22
N LEU A 34 -7.10 -13.53 -7.45
CA LEU A 34 -6.31 -14.66 -6.97
C LEU A 34 -5.77 -15.53 -8.12
N ALA A 35 -6.58 -15.78 -9.14
CA ALA A 35 -6.14 -16.51 -10.32
C ALA A 35 -5.06 -15.74 -11.11
N PHE A 36 -5.23 -14.44 -11.26
CA PHE A 36 -4.26 -13.58 -11.91
C PHE A 36 -2.92 -13.55 -11.14
N GLU A 37 -2.96 -13.41 -9.83
CA GLU A 37 -1.76 -13.43 -8.97
C GLU A 37 -1.03 -14.77 -9.11
N GLN A 38 -1.73 -15.89 -9.04
CA GLN A 38 -1.14 -17.23 -9.17
C GLN A 38 -0.45 -17.44 -10.52
N THR A 39 -1.00 -16.85 -11.59
CA THR A 39 -0.48 -17.03 -12.94
C THR A 39 0.65 -16.06 -13.27
N HIS A 40 0.57 -14.83 -12.79
CA HIS A 40 1.44 -13.73 -13.23
C HIS A 40 2.48 -13.27 -12.18
N PHE A 41 2.30 -13.61 -10.90
CA PHE A 41 3.27 -13.27 -9.88
C PHE A 41 4.49 -14.19 -9.96
N GLN A 42 5.36 -13.87 -10.90
CA GLN A 42 6.62 -14.58 -11.11
C GLN A 42 7.78 -13.66 -10.76
N PHE A 43 8.88 -14.26 -10.29
CA PHE A 43 10.09 -13.52 -9.99
C PHE A 43 10.69 -12.92 -11.28
N ALA A 44 10.95 -11.62 -11.23
CA ALA A 44 11.74 -10.91 -12.23
C ALA A 44 12.78 -10.04 -11.54
N LYS A 45 14.01 -10.05 -12.08
CA LYS A 45 15.13 -9.31 -11.48
C LYS A 45 14.83 -7.80 -11.38
N ASP A 46 14.24 -7.22 -12.42
CA ASP A 46 13.91 -5.80 -12.46
C ASP A 46 12.87 -5.43 -11.39
N ASN A 47 11.88 -6.31 -11.17
CA ASN A 47 10.90 -6.14 -10.09
C ASN A 47 11.56 -6.26 -8.70
N HIS A 48 12.55 -7.12 -8.55
CA HIS A 48 13.34 -7.22 -7.32
C HIS A 48 14.10 -5.92 -7.04
N ASP A 49 14.84 -5.44 -8.04
CA ASP A 49 15.66 -4.22 -7.91
C ASP A 49 14.78 -3.01 -7.58
N LEU A 50 13.61 -2.89 -8.23
CA LEU A 50 12.63 -1.86 -7.93
C LEU A 50 12.05 -1.99 -6.52
N ALA A 51 11.71 -3.20 -6.08
CA ALA A 51 11.17 -3.44 -4.74
C ALA A 51 12.21 -3.09 -3.64
N VAL A 52 13.49 -3.43 -3.87
CA VAL A 52 14.59 -3.06 -2.96
C VAL A 52 14.77 -1.54 -2.92
N ALA A 53 14.77 -0.86 -4.07
CA ALA A 53 14.89 0.59 -4.15
C ALA A 53 13.72 1.29 -3.44
N THR A 54 12.49 0.83 -3.66
CA THR A 54 11.28 1.36 -3.02
C THR A 54 11.32 1.17 -1.51
N ARG A 55 11.66 -0.04 -1.04
CA ARG A 55 11.84 -0.32 0.39
C ARG A 55 12.86 0.62 1.03
N ASN A 56 14.03 0.79 0.39
CA ASN A 56 15.09 1.64 0.89
C ASN A 56 14.67 3.12 0.93
N LEU A 57 13.92 3.57 -0.07
CA LEU A 57 13.33 4.90 -0.09
C LEU A 57 12.38 5.12 1.08
N MET A 58 11.44 4.19 1.29
CA MET A 58 10.48 4.27 2.40
C MET A 58 11.17 4.25 3.77
N LEU A 59 12.16 3.39 3.95
CA LEU A 59 12.96 3.36 5.18
C LEU A 59 13.72 4.67 5.39
N GLY A 60 14.27 5.25 4.33
CA GLY A 60 15.01 6.51 4.39
C GLY A 60 14.18 7.72 4.80
N TRP A 61 12.85 7.67 4.64
CA TRP A 61 11.95 8.72 5.12
C TRP A 61 11.76 8.71 6.64
N VAL A 62 11.91 7.55 7.27
CA VAL A 62 11.54 7.34 8.68
C VAL A 62 12.75 7.00 9.54
N LEU A 63 13.72 6.27 8.98
CA LEU A 63 14.83 5.69 9.75
C LEU A 63 16.19 6.09 9.17
N PRO A 64 17.20 6.31 10.04
CA PRO A 64 18.60 6.41 9.62
C PRO A 64 19.09 5.07 9.05
N LYS A 65 20.07 5.11 8.15
CA LYS A 65 20.52 3.92 7.39
C LYS A 65 20.94 2.73 8.27
N TRP A 66 21.54 2.99 9.43
CA TRP A 66 21.99 1.93 10.34
C TRP A 66 20.84 1.12 10.96
N LEU A 67 19.60 1.67 10.98
CA LEU A 67 18.41 0.96 11.45
C LEU A 67 17.66 0.20 10.34
N TRP A 68 18.07 0.29 9.09
CA TRP A 68 17.39 -0.37 7.98
C TRP A 68 17.30 -1.91 8.12
N PRO A 69 18.35 -2.61 8.61
CA PRO A 69 18.26 -4.06 8.83
C PRO A 69 17.14 -4.46 9.80
N VAL A 70 16.84 -3.61 10.77
CA VAL A 70 15.74 -3.82 11.73
C VAL A 70 14.40 -3.36 11.15
N GLY A 71 14.37 -2.26 10.43
CA GLY A 71 13.15 -1.69 9.85
C GLY A 71 12.59 -2.48 8.65
N ALA A 72 13.45 -3.10 7.85
CA ALA A 72 13.02 -3.84 6.66
C ALA A 72 12.06 -5.01 6.98
N PRO A 73 12.29 -5.86 8.00
CA PRO A 73 11.34 -6.89 8.37
C PRO A 73 9.94 -6.37 8.74
N PHE A 74 9.82 -5.17 9.33
CA PHE A 74 8.53 -4.56 9.64
C PHE A 74 7.77 -4.18 8.37
N LEU A 75 8.44 -3.63 7.35
CA LEU A 75 7.82 -3.36 6.05
C LEU A 75 7.40 -4.67 5.37
N HIS A 76 8.25 -5.70 5.41
CA HIS A 76 7.92 -7.01 4.85
C HIS A 76 6.73 -7.67 5.56
N ALA A 77 6.52 -7.40 6.86
CA ALA A 77 5.38 -7.93 7.61
C ALA A 77 4.03 -7.34 7.17
N LEU A 78 4.05 -6.18 6.49
CA LEU A 78 2.86 -5.53 5.93
C LEU A 78 2.47 -6.04 4.54
N ILE A 79 3.39 -6.75 3.87
CA ILE A 79 3.23 -7.22 2.49
C ILE A 79 2.82 -8.69 2.50
N ASP A 80 1.94 -9.06 1.59
CA ASP A 80 1.47 -10.42 1.46
C ASP A 80 2.57 -11.36 0.91
N ARG A 81 2.54 -12.63 1.35
CA ARG A 81 3.55 -13.62 0.97
C ARG A 81 3.69 -13.83 -0.54
N PRO A 82 2.60 -13.94 -1.34
CA PRO A 82 2.73 -14.10 -2.79
C PRO A 82 3.53 -12.96 -3.44
N LEU A 83 3.24 -11.72 -3.04
CA LEU A 83 3.95 -10.56 -3.56
C LEU A 83 5.42 -10.55 -3.14
N LEU A 84 5.73 -10.87 -1.87
CA LEU A 84 7.13 -10.97 -1.41
C LEU A 84 7.92 -12.01 -2.20
N GLN A 85 7.31 -13.16 -2.52
CA GLN A 85 7.93 -14.20 -3.33
C GLN A 85 8.15 -13.73 -4.77
N ALA A 86 7.15 -13.07 -5.38
CA ALA A 86 7.25 -12.55 -6.73
C ALA A 86 8.37 -11.50 -6.89
N VAL A 87 8.57 -10.65 -5.87
CA VAL A 87 9.67 -9.66 -5.88
C VAL A 87 10.96 -10.18 -5.24
N GLY A 88 11.03 -11.45 -4.83
CA GLY A 88 12.24 -12.08 -4.27
C GLY A 88 12.69 -11.51 -2.92
N LEU A 89 11.79 -10.94 -2.14
CA LEU A 89 12.09 -10.45 -0.79
C LEU A 89 11.78 -11.51 0.26
N LYS A 90 12.64 -11.58 1.29
CA LYS A 90 12.44 -12.54 2.39
C LYS A 90 11.22 -12.17 3.23
N PRO A 91 10.31 -13.11 3.52
CA PRO A 91 9.17 -12.84 4.39
C PRO A 91 9.65 -12.54 5.82
N ALA A 92 8.91 -11.68 6.51
CA ALA A 92 9.16 -11.41 7.91
C ALA A 92 8.87 -12.67 8.77
N PRO A 93 9.54 -12.82 9.93
CA PRO A 93 9.23 -13.89 10.88
C PRO A 93 7.76 -13.90 11.28
N ALA A 94 7.19 -15.09 11.52
CA ALA A 94 5.77 -15.25 11.80
C ALA A 94 5.31 -14.49 13.06
N TRP A 95 6.15 -14.44 14.10
CA TRP A 95 5.87 -13.68 15.31
C TRP A 95 5.72 -12.17 15.02
N LEU A 96 6.57 -11.62 14.15
CA LEU A 96 6.54 -10.21 13.76
C LEU A 96 5.29 -9.89 12.93
N GLN A 97 4.92 -10.78 11.99
CA GLN A 97 3.68 -10.65 11.23
C GLN A 97 2.45 -10.65 12.16
N GLY A 98 2.43 -11.56 13.16
CA GLY A 98 1.38 -11.61 14.17
C GLY A 98 1.30 -10.33 14.99
N TRP A 99 2.42 -9.81 15.44
CA TRP A 99 2.50 -8.57 16.20
C TRP A 99 2.03 -7.36 15.39
N VAL A 100 2.50 -7.21 14.15
CA VAL A 100 2.08 -6.12 13.25
C VAL A 100 0.58 -6.18 12.96
N ARG A 101 0.06 -7.37 12.63
CA ARG A 101 -1.39 -7.55 12.40
C ARG A 101 -2.22 -7.26 13.65
N GLY A 102 -1.75 -7.68 14.82
CA GLY A 102 -2.37 -7.40 16.11
C GLY A 102 -2.43 -5.89 16.40
N SER A 103 -1.33 -5.19 16.19
CA SER A 103 -1.24 -3.73 16.36
C SER A 103 -2.18 -2.97 15.42
N LEU A 104 -2.27 -3.39 14.15
CA LEU A 104 -3.21 -2.80 13.20
C LEU A 104 -4.67 -3.03 13.59
N ARG A 105 -5.01 -4.24 14.06
CA ARG A 105 -6.36 -4.56 14.56
C ARG A 105 -6.70 -3.74 15.82
N ALA A 106 -5.78 -3.66 16.78
CA ALA A 106 -5.95 -2.86 17.97
C ALA A 106 -6.17 -1.38 17.62
N ARG A 107 -5.36 -0.84 16.69
CA ARG A 107 -5.56 0.51 16.18
C ARG A 107 -6.94 0.69 15.54
N GLY A 108 -7.41 -0.27 14.75
CA GLY A 108 -8.73 -0.24 14.12
C GLY A 108 -9.87 -0.19 15.16
N ILE A 109 -9.75 -0.96 16.24
CA ILE A 109 -10.70 -0.94 17.37
C ILE A 109 -10.65 0.42 18.07
N PHE A 110 -9.45 0.92 18.35
CA PHE A 110 -9.26 2.22 19.02
C PHE A 110 -9.86 3.37 18.20
N GLN A 111 -9.71 3.33 16.86
CA GLN A 111 -10.28 4.34 15.97
C GLN A 111 -11.82 4.32 15.94
N ARG A 112 -12.47 3.21 16.26
CA ARG A 112 -13.93 3.13 16.36
C ARG A 112 -14.47 3.79 17.63
N VAL A 113 -13.67 3.83 18.68
CA VAL A 113 -14.03 4.44 19.98
C VAL A 113 -13.69 5.93 20.01
N LEU A 114 -12.70 6.36 19.24
CA LEU A 114 -12.31 7.77 19.15
C LEU A 114 -13.33 8.56 18.31
N PRO A 115 -13.65 9.80 18.72
CA PRO A 115 -14.53 10.66 17.94
C PRO A 115 -13.98 10.88 16.53
N ALA A 116 -14.88 10.90 15.55
CA ALA A 116 -14.51 11.14 14.16
C ALA A 116 -13.77 12.47 14.05
N ARG A 117 -12.69 12.47 13.26
CA ARG A 117 -11.88 13.66 13.07
C ARG A 117 -12.71 14.74 12.35
N GLN A 118 -12.87 15.90 12.95
CA GLN A 118 -13.67 17.00 12.43
C GLN A 118 -12.96 17.78 11.30
N ALA A 119 -11.63 17.75 11.25
CA ALA A 119 -10.86 18.46 10.22
C ALA A 119 -10.11 17.50 9.30
N PRO A 120 -10.20 17.65 7.95
CA PRO A 120 -9.43 16.86 7.02
C PRO A 120 -7.93 17.20 7.14
N ARG A 121 -7.06 16.17 7.07
CA ARG A 121 -5.62 16.39 6.86
C ARG A 121 -5.39 16.64 5.38
N LEU A 122 -5.16 17.88 5.03
CA LEU A 122 -4.73 18.20 3.68
C LEU A 122 -3.27 17.79 3.50
N LEU A 123 -3.01 16.90 2.56
CA LEU A 123 -1.65 16.46 2.21
C LEU A 123 -0.75 17.65 1.82
N THR A 124 -1.33 18.67 1.21
CA THR A 124 -0.66 19.93 0.84
C THR A 124 -0.05 20.69 2.01
N ARG A 125 -0.56 20.47 3.24
CA ARG A 125 -0.02 21.09 4.47
C ARG A 125 0.99 20.20 5.20
N MET A 126 1.21 18.98 4.74
CA MET A 126 2.16 18.07 5.37
C MET A 126 3.58 18.44 4.91
N ARG A 127 4.42 18.82 5.87
CA ARG A 127 5.86 18.95 5.62
C ARG A 127 6.44 17.57 5.33
N ASN A 128 7.13 17.43 4.23
CA ASN A 128 7.92 16.25 3.91
C ASN A 128 9.35 16.70 3.51
N ARG A 129 10.25 15.71 3.36
CA ARG A 129 11.66 16.01 3.04
C ARG A 129 11.82 16.72 1.69
N THR A 130 10.95 16.42 0.73
CA THR A 130 10.98 17.03 -0.62
C THR A 130 10.37 18.42 -0.62
N TYR A 131 9.30 18.61 0.17
CA TYR A 131 8.56 19.88 0.25
C TYR A 131 8.50 20.37 1.70
N ALA A 132 9.64 20.81 2.23
CA ALA A 132 9.76 21.22 3.63
C ALA A 132 8.83 22.38 4.02
N LYS A 133 8.46 23.23 3.07
CA LYS A 133 7.52 24.36 3.23
C LYS A 133 6.08 24.03 2.79
N GLY A 134 5.79 22.78 2.44
CA GLY A 134 4.56 22.38 1.74
C GLY A 134 4.66 22.64 0.23
N TYR A 135 3.58 22.39 -0.49
CA TYR A 135 3.48 22.68 -1.93
C TYR A 135 2.10 23.26 -2.26
N GLN A 136 2.05 24.04 -3.31
CA GLN A 136 0.81 24.52 -3.92
C GLN A 136 0.57 23.72 -5.20
N VAL A 137 -0.66 23.25 -5.40
CA VAL A 137 -1.00 22.38 -6.54
C VAL A 137 -0.76 23.11 -7.86
N ASP A 138 -1.01 24.42 -7.89
CA ASP A 138 -0.85 25.26 -9.08
C ASP A 138 0.62 25.39 -9.55
N ASN A 139 1.56 25.10 -8.64
CA ASN A 139 3.01 25.13 -8.93
C ASN A 139 3.57 23.73 -9.26
N LEU A 140 2.72 22.69 -9.31
CA LEU A 140 3.08 21.32 -9.67
C LEU A 140 2.74 21.11 -11.14
N GLY A 141 3.53 21.60 -12.04
CA GLY A 141 3.36 21.40 -13.47
C GLY A 141 4.67 21.65 -14.23
N ALA A 142 4.73 21.18 -15.47
CA ALA A 142 5.78 21.61 -16.37
C ALA A 142 5.64 23.13 -16.56
N ASP A 143 6.74 23.84 -16.40
CA ASP A 143 6.79 25.27 -16.69
C ASP A 143 6.23 25.52 -18.09
N LYS A 144 5.26 26.44 -18.19
CA LYS A 144 4.62 26.83 -19.44
C LYS A 144 5.59 27.62 -20.32
#